data_31cd71bfa03fa30310066510c4f5c382
#
_entry.id   31cd71bfa03fa30310066510c4f5c382
#
_cell.length_a   1.000
_cell.length_b   1.000
_cell.length_c   1.000
_cell.angle_alpha   90.00
_cell.angle_beta   90.00
_cell.angle_gamma   90.00
#
_symmetry.space_group_name_H-M   'P 1'
#
loop_
_entity.id
_entity.type
_entity.pdbx_description
1 polymer ?
#
loop_
_entity_poly.entity_id
_entity_poly.type
_entity_poly.pdbx_seq_one_letter_code
_entity_poly.pdbx_strand_id
1 'polypeptide(L)'
;MTQEELFKVLVAHCKEYGYIFPSSEIYDGLAAVYDYGQLGVELKNNIKQYWWNAMTRLNENIVGIDACIFMHPKTWVASGHVAAFNDPLIDNKDSKKRYRADVLIEDYLAKIEEKINKEVEKGRRKFGESFDEAKFRETNPNVLREKAHYEEVHNRYVAAEQANDLAEYKQIILDCGIVCPISGTKNWTDVRQFNLMFSTQFGSVGDDSNTIYLRPETAQGIFVDYINVQKTGRMKIPFGIAQIGKAFRNEIVARQKIAHV
;
A
#
# COMPACT_ATOMS: atom_id res chain seq x y z
N MET A 1 -7.92 22.88 12.72
CA MET A 1 -6.88 21.83 12.80
C MET A 1 -6.98 20.99 11.56
N THR A 2 -5.93 20.89 10.77
CA THR A 2 -5.88 20.03 9.61
C THR A 2 -5.83 18.55 10.01
N GLN A 3 -6.11 17.63 9.09
CA GLN A 3 -6.04 16.19 9.37
C GLN A 3 -4.61 15.76 9.78
N GLU A 4 -3.59 16.40 9.21
CA GLU A 4 -2.18 16.14 9.55
C GLU A 4 -1.82 16.65 10.96
N GLU A 5 -2.30 17.83 11.36
CA GLU A 5 -2.14 18.35 12.71
C GLU A 5 -2.83 17.46 13.75
N LEU A 6 -4.07 17.03 13.46
CA LEU A 6 -4.80 16.12 14.33
C LEU A 6 -4.04 14.80 14.52
N PHE A 7 -3.48 14.24 13.44
CA PHE A 7 -2.70 13.01 13.51
C PHE A 7 -1.44 13.15 14.39
N LYS A 8 -0.70 14.27 14.27
CA LYS A 8 0.47 14.54 15.10
C LYS A 8 0.10 14.64 16.58
N VAL A 9 -0.99 15.34 16.90
CA VAL A 9 -1.49 15.46 18.28
C VAL A 9 -1.91 14.09 18.83
N LEU A 10 -2.62 13.28 18.03
CA LEU A 10 -3.04 11.95 18.43
C LEU A 10 -1.84 11.03 18.73
N VAL A 11 -0.83 11.03 17.87
CA VAL A 11 0.39 10.22 18.09
C VAL A 11 1.12 10.65 19.36
N ALA A 12 1.26 11.95 19.60
CA ALA A 12 1.87 12.46 20.83
C ALA A 12 1.10 12.02 22.07
N HIS A 13 -0.23 12.14 22.05
CA HIS A 13 -1.11 11.67 23.12
C HIS A 13 -0.97 10.16 23.37
N CYS A 14 -0.96 9.35 22.30
CA CYS A 14 -0.82 7.90 22.42
C CYS A 14 0.52 7.48 23.05
N LYS A 15 1.60 8.23 22.79
CA LYS A 15 2.91 7.99 23.42
C LYS A 15 2.89 8.39 24.88
N GLU A 16 2.39 9.58 25.18
CA GLU A 16 2.34 10.12 26.55
C GLU A 16 1.54 9.24 27.50
N TYR A 17 0.42 8.68 27.04
CA TYR A 17 -0.49 7.89 27.88
C TYR A 17 -0.28 6.36 27.78
N GLY A 18 0.81 5.90 27.17
CA GLY A 18 1.16 4.48 27.14
C GLY A 18 0.25 3.63 26.26
N TYR A 19 -0.26 4.18 25.16
CA TYR A 19 -0.91 3.40 24.13
C TYR A 19 0.11 2.77 23.18
N ILE A 20 1.14 3.51 22.81
CA ILE A 20 2.23 3.04 21.95
C ILE A 20 3.56 3.59 22.42
N PHE A 21 4.63 2.85 22.12
CA PHE A 21 6.02 3.29 22.27
C PHE A 21 6.77 3.01 20.96
N PRO A 22 7.74 3.86 20.56
CA PRO A 22 8.67 3.48 19.50
C PRO A 22 9.37 2.17 19.87
N SER A 23 9.34 1.20 18.97
CA SER A 23 9.98 -0.09 19.26
C SER A 23 11.48 0.10 19.41
N SER A 24 12.05 -0.48 20.49
CA SER A 24 13.48 -0.39 20.82
C SER A 24 13.97 1.06 21.01
N GLU A 25 13.18 1.91 21.62
CA GLU A 25 13.46 3.34 21.82
C GLU A 25 14.80 3.62 22.54
N ILE A 26 15.25 2.71 23.41
CA ILE A 26 16.56 2.79 24.07
C ILE A 26 17.76 2.74 23.10
N TYR A 27 17.53 2.35 21.84
CA TYR A 27 18.50 2.30 20.75
C TYR A 27 18.08 3.22 19.59
N ASP A 28 17.45 4.36 19.88
CA ASP A 28 16.90 5.34 18.92
C ASP A 28 15.69 4.85 18.12
N GLY A 29 15.16 3.68 18.45
CA GLY A 29 13.98 3.11 17.81
C GLY A 29 14.18 2.62 16.38
N LEU A 30 13.14 2.02 15.82
CA LEU A 30 13.06 1.65 14.41
C LEU A 30 11.93 2.46 13.75
N ALA A 31 12.23 3.09 12.61
CA ALA A 31 11.28 3.97 11.93
C ALA A 31 9.96 3.26 11.63
N ALA A 32 8.86 3.87 12.03
CA ALA A 32 7.48 3.40 11.83
C ALA A 32 7.16 2.03 12.48
N VAL A 33 7.95 1.59 13.44
CA VAL A 33 7.68 0.39 14.23
C VAL A 33 7.37 0.80 15.67
N TYR A 34 6.25 0.29 16.21
CA TYR A 34 5.78 0.63 17.54
C TYR A 34 5.42 -0.62 18.33
N ASP A 35 5.68 -0.57 19.62
CA ASP A 35 5.15 -1.52 20.59
C ASP A 35 3.84 -0.98 21.17
N TYR A 36 2.90 -1.88 21.50
CA TYR A 36 1.72 -1.48 22.26
C TYR A 36 2.09 -1.35 23.73
N GLY A 37 1.85 -0.18 24.30
CA GLY A 37 1.94 0.03 25.74
C GLY A 37 0.76 -0.57 26.48
N GLN A 38 0.73 -0.37 27.80
CA GLN A 38 -0.25 -0.99 28.69
C GLN A 38 -1.72 -0.68 28.32
N LEU A 39 -2.03 0.57 27.93
CA LEU A 39 -3.38 0.92 27.49
C LEU A 39 -3.65 0.47 26.05
N GLY A 40 -2.64 0.51 25.20
CA GLY A 40 -2.76 0.09 23.80
C GLY A 40 -3.03 -1.39 23.65
N VAL A 41 -2.38 -2.25 24.45
CA VAL A 41 -2.63 -3.70 24.40
C VAL A 41 -4.04 -4.05 24.85
N GLU A 42 -4.57 -3.39 25.87
CA GLU A 42 -5.94 -3.59 26.30
C GLU A 42 -6.96 -3.16 25.24
N LEU A 43 -6.76 -1.97 24.65
CA LEU A 43 -7.60 -1.50 23.55
C LEU A 43 -7.56 -2.48 22.36
N LYS A 44 -6.36 -2.92 21.97
CA LYS A 44 -6.17 -3.91 20.89
C LYS A 44 -6.89 -5.22 21.17
N ASN A 45 -6.77 -5.76 22.39
CA ASN A 45 -7.40 -7.02 22.77
C ASN A 45 -8.92 -6.89 22.80
N ASN A 46 -9.46 -5.77 23.28
CA ASN A 46 -10.90 -5.49 23.26
C ASN A 46 -11.44 -5.44 21.83
N ILE A 47 -10.74 -4.76 20.90
CA ILE A 47 -11.11 -4.70 19.49
C ILE A 47 -11.09 -6.11 18.87
N LYS A 48 -10.02 -6.89 19.11
CA LYS A 48 -9.92 -8.27 18.62
C LYS A 48 -11.06 -9.15 19.15
N GLN A 49 -11.34 -9.08 20.45
CA GLN A 49 -12.40 -9.88 21.07
C GLN A 49 -13.79 -9.49 20.53
N TYR A 50 -14.03 -8.19 20.37
CA TYR A 50 -15.28 -7.69 19.79
C TYR A 50 -15.47 -8.22 18.35
N TRP A 51 -14.44 -8.06 17.50
CA TRP A 51 -14.48 -8.53 16.11
C TRP A 51 -14.65 -10.06 16.04
N TRP A 52 -13.90 -10.81 16.85
CA TRP A 52 -13.99 -12.26 16.88
C TRP A 52 -15.38 -12.74 17.26
N ASN A 53 -15.97 -12.17 18.30
CA ASN A 53 -17.32 -12.49 18.72
C ASN A 53 -18.33 -12.13 17.64
N ALA A 54 -18.23 -10.96 17.04
CA ALA A 54 -19.10 -10.53 15.96
C ALA A 54 -19.06 -11.49 14.77
N MET A 55 -17.87 -11.98 14.37
CA MET A 55 -17.73 -12.89 13.24
C MET A 55 -18.13 -14.33 13.59
N THR A 56 -17.60 -14.90 14.67
CA THR A 56 -17.70 -16.36 14.90
C THR A 56 -18.83 -16.76 15.86
N ARG A 57 -19.41 -15.83 16.61
CA ARG A 57 -20.47 -16.13 17.57
C ARG A 57 -21.86 -15.60 17.17
N LEU A 58 -21.90 -14.48 16.44
CA LEU A 58 -23.15 -13.95 15.93
C LEU A 58 -23.56 -14.57 14.60
N ASN A 59 -22.66 -15.30 13.94
CA ASN A 59 -22.89 -15.98 12.68
C ASN A 59 -22.59 -17.48 12.84
N GLU A 60 -23.62 -18.31 12.77
CA GLU A 60 -23.51 -19.77 12.99
C GLU A 60 -22.68 -20.49 11.91
N ASN A 61 -22.60 -19.91 10.72
CA ASN A 61 -21.89 -20.47 9.57
C ASN A 61 -20.47 -19.91 9.41
N ILE A 62 -19.92 -19.20 10.40
CA ILE A 62 -18.54 -18.70 10.37
C ILE A 62 -17.76 -19.37 11.51
N VAL A 63 -16.64 -20.00 11.15
CA VAL A 63 -15.72 -20.62 12.08
C VAL A 63 -14.36 -19.95 12.09
N GLY A 64 -13.62 -20.07 13.18
CA GLY A 64 -12.32 -19.43 13.32
C GLY A 64 -11.17 -20.41 13.10
N ILE A 65 -10.06 -19.90 12.53
CA ILE A 65 -8.76 -20.60 12.48
C ILE A 65 -7.65 -19.66 12.93
N ASP A 66 -6.48 -20.20 13.18
CA ASP A 66 -5.21 -19.48 13.36
C ASP A 66 -4.12 -20.20 12.56
N ALA A 67 -3.98 -19.84 11.29
CA ALA A 67 -2.96 -20.40 10.41
C ALA A 67 -1.56 -19.86 10.75
N CYS A 68 -0.53 -20.66 10.50
CA CYS A 68 0.86 -20.29 10.75
C CYS A 68 1.29 -19.06 9.93
N ILE A 69 2.22 -18.28 10.52
CA ILE A 69 2.88 -17.16 9.83
C ILE A 69 3.74 -17.69 8.68
N PHE A 70 4.50 -18.76 8.94
CA PHE A 70 5.29 -19.44 7.93
C PHE A 70 4.44 -20.52 7.25
N MET A 71 4.41 -20.45 5.93
CA MET A 71 3.70 -21.42 5.10
C MET A 71 4.65 -21.93 4.02
N HIS A 72 4.31 -23.08 3.42
CA HIS A 72 5.10 -23.64 2.34
C HIS A 72 5.29 -22.61 1.20
N PRO A 73 6.51 -22.38 0.68
CA PRO A 73 6.76 -21.35 -0.35
C PRO A 73 5.86 -21.44 -1.58
N LYS A 74 5.42 -22.64 -1.97
CA LYS A 74 4.48 -22.84 -3.07
C LYS A 74 3.14 -22.12 -2.87
N THR A 75 2.72 -21.86 -1.65
CA THR A 75 1.51 -21.09 -1.35
C THR A 75 1.63 -19.68 -1.95
N TRP A 76 2.80 -19.07 -1.78
CA TRP A 76 3.08 -17.72 -2.27
C TRP A 76 3.35 -17.67 -3.77
N VAL A 77 3.92 -18.73 -4.33
CA VAL A 77 4.06 -18.89 -5.79
C VAL A 77 2.68 -19.04 -6.44
N ALA A 78 1.83 -19.91 -5.90
CA ALA A 78 0.50 -20.18 -6.44
C ALA A 78 -0.43 -18.97 -6.33
N SER A 79 -0.29 -18.16 -5.30
CA SER A 79 -1.06 -16.92 -5.10
C SER A 79 -0.50 -15.71 -5.86
N GLY A 80 0.64 -15.85 -6.55
CA GLY A 80 1.28 -14.78 -7.32
C GLY A 80 2.14 -13.81 -6.51
N HIS A 81 2.19 -13.93 -5.17
CA HIS A 81 2.92 -12.99 -4.33
C HIS A 81 4.43 -12.98 -4.59
N VAL A 82 5.04 -14.10 -4.95
CA VAL A 82 6.48 -14.15 -5.26
C VAL A 82 6.78 -13.38 -6.55
N ALA A 83 5.92 -13.46 -7.53
CA ALA A 83 6.14 -12.86 -8.86
C ALA A 83 5.62 -11.42 -8.98
N ALA A 84 4.48 -11.09 -8.36
CA ALA A 84 3.76 -9.85 -8.62
C ALA A 84 3.65 -8.89 -7.42
N PHE A 85 4.07 -9.31 -6.23
CA PHE A 85 4.01 -8.44 -5.04
C PHE A 85 5.28 -7.59 -4.91
N ASN A 86 5.46 -6.74 -5.93
CA ASN A 86 6.65 -5.90 -6.08
C ASN A 86 6.26 -4.45 -6.32
N ASP A 87 7.05 -3.53 -5.74
CA ASP A 87 6.98 -2.10 -6.05
C ASP A 87 8.09 -1.71 -7.03
N PRO A 88 7.80 -0.92 -8.08
CA PRO A 88 8.82 -0.34 -8.96
C PRO A 88 9.50 0.83 -8.25
N LEU A 89 10.79 0.70 -7.93
CA LEU A 89 11.54 1.68 -7.16
C LEU A 89 12.55 2.44 -7.99
N ILE A 90 12.68 3.73 -7.71
CA ILE A 90 13.65 4.63 -8.28
C ILE A 90 14.31 5.48 -7.19
N ASP A 91 15.63 5.62 -7.27
CA ASP A 91 16.39 6.46 -6.34
C ASP A 91 16.77 7.78 -7.00
N ASN A 92 16.67 8.88 -6.27
CA ASN A 92 17.29 10.14 -6.70
C ASN A 92 18.70 10.23 -6.13
N LYS A 93 19.71 10.37 -7.01
CA LYS A 93 21.13 10.34 -6.63
C LYS A 93 21.55 11.53 -5.78
N ASP A 94 20.88 12.67 -5.93
CA ASP A 94 21.25 13.90 -5.23
C ASP A 94 20.67 13.96 -3.82
N SER A 95 19.38 13.60 -3.67
CA SER A 95 18.72 13.55 -2.36
C SER A 95 19.02 12.26 -1.59
N LYS A 96 19.56 11.22 -2.27
CA LYS A 96 19.73 9.84 -1.74
C LYS A 96 18.42 9.25 -1.17
N LYS A 97 17.29 9.70 -1.69
CA LYS A 97 15.97 9.22 -1.28
C LYS A 97 15.37 8.31 -2.34
N ARG A 98 14.63 7.33 -1.86
CA ARG A 98 13.94 6.32 -2.65
C ARG A 98 12.47 6.65 -2.78
N TYR A 99 11.93 6.42 -3.97
CA TYR A 99 10.55 6.68 -4.33
C TYR A 99 9.96 5.48 -5.09
N ARG A 100 8.66 5.35 -5.06
CA ARG A 100 7.93 4.48 -5.97
C ARG A 100 7.78 5.20 -7.30
N ALA A 101 8.20 4.57 -8.38
CA ALA A 101 8.15 5.15 -9.72
C ALA A 101 6.71 5.33 -10.21
N ASP A 102 5.84 4.36 -9.92
CA ASP A 102 4.39 4.43 -10.20
C ASP A 102 3.74 5.63 -9.48
N VAL A 103 3.99 5.82 -8.18
CA VAL A 103 3.44 6.95 -7.41
C VAL A 103 3.93 8.30 -7.95
N LEU A 104 5.19 8.40 -8.40
CA LEU A 104 5.68 9.65 -9.01
C LEU A 104 4.94 9.98 -10.30
N ILE A 105 4.59 8.98 -11.10
CA ILE A 105 3.82 9.15 -12.34
C ILE A 105 2.36 9.48 -12.02
N GLU A 106 1.74 8.78 -11.08
CA GLU A 106 0.37 9.07 -10.61
C GLU A 106 0.23 10.47 -10.04
N ASP A 107 1.18 10.92 -9.21
CA ASP A 107 1.23 12.28 -8.69
C ASP A 107 1.38 13.33 -9.81
N TYR A 108 2.08 12.99 -10.89
CA TYR A 108 2.19 13.85 -12.06
C TYR A 108 0.87 13.93 -12.83
N LEU A 109 0.22 12.80 -13.06
CA LEU A 109 -1.10 12.73 -13.69
C LEU A 109 -2.15 13.51 -12.88
N ALA A 110 -2.15 13.36 -11.56
CA ALA A 110 -3.01 14.13 -10.68
C ALA A 110 -2.80 15.66 -10.79
N LYS A 111 -1.55 16.10 -10.97
CA LYS A 111 -1.24 17.52 -11.23
C LYS A 111 -1.78 18.02 -12.57
N ILE A 112 -1.81 17.17 -13.60
CA ILE A 112 -2.44 17.52 -14.89
C ILE A 112 -3.95 17.66 -14.69
N GLU A 113 -4.61 16.74 -14.01
CA GLU A 113 -6.04 16.85 -13.68
C GLU A 113 -6.36 18.13 -12.87
N GLU A 114 -5.50 18.45 -11.91
CA GLU A 114 -5.65 19.69 -11.14
C GLU A 114 -5.55 20.95 -12.03
N LYS A 115 -4.65 20.95 -13.02
CA LYS A 115 -4.58 22.05 -14.01
C LYS A 115 -5.87 22.15 -14.85
N ILE A 116 -6.38 21.01 -15.32
CA ILE A 116 -7.66 20.96 -16.04
C ILE A 116 -8.79 21.55 -15.19
N ASN A 117 -8.89 21.11 -13.93
CA ASN A 117 -9.91 21.59 -13.02
C ASN A 117 -9.77 23.08 -12.70
N LYS A 118 -8.56 23.60 -12.56
CA LYS A 118 -8.30 25.05 -12.42
C LYS A 118 -8.76 25.86 -13.63
N GLU A 119 -8.57 25.34 -14.85
CA GLU A 119 -9.07 26.00 -16.06
C GLU A 119 -10.61 25.99 -16.14
N VAL A 120 -11.25 24.89 -15.75
CA VAL A 120 -12.70 24.77 -15.65
C VAL A 120 -13.26 25.78 -14.63
N GLU A 121 -12.65 25.90 -13.46
CA GLU A 121 -13.05 26.87 -12.44
C GLU A 121 -12.88 28.33 -12.91
N LYS A 122 -11.82 28.63 -13.66
CA LYS A 122 -11.68 29.95 -14.31
C LYS A 122 -12.82 30.21 -15.31
N GLY A 123 -13.17 29.19 -16.10
CA GLY A 123 -14.33 29.25 -17.01
C GLY A 123 -15.64 29.52 -16.26
N ARG A 124 -15.88 28.79 -15.19
CA ARG A 124 -17.07 28.97 -14.33
C ARG A 124 -17.18 30.38 -13.76
N ARG A 125 -16.07 30.93 -13.26
CA ARG A 125 -16.04 32.33 -12.76
C ARG A 125 -16.28 33.37 -13.86
N LYS A 126 -15.81 33.08 -15.08
CA LYS A 126 -15.92 34.00 -16.21
C LYS A 126 -17.32 34.04 -16.82
N PHE A 127 -18.00 32.88 -16.92
CA PHE A 127 -19.29 32.74 -17.61
C PHE A 127 -20.49 32.68 -16.66
N GLY A 128 -20.27 32.56 -15.34
CA GLY A 128 -21.33 32.61 -14.35
C GLY A 128 -22.41 31.53 -14.56
N GLU A 129 -23.68 31.96 -14.48
CA GLU A 129 -24.84 31.06 -14.62
C GLU A 129 -24.98 30.42 -16.01
N SER A 130 -24.36 31.01 -17.04
CA SER A 130 -24.38 30.46 -18.41
C SER A 130 -23.26 29.45 -18.69
N PHE A 131 -22.49 29.03 -17.66
CA PHE A 131 -21.39 28.14 -17.82
C PHE A 131 -21.85 26.68 -18.02
N ASP A 132 -21.56 26.15 -19.21
CA ASP A 132 -21.71 24.72 -19.52
C ASP A 132 -20.36 24.03 -19.40
N GLU A 133 -20.17 23.29 -18.31
CA GLU A 133 -18.91 22.62 -18.02
C GLU A 133 -18.58 21.51 -19.02
N ALA A 134 -19.56 20.73 -19.48
CA ALA A 134 -19.36 19.67 -20.44
C ALA A 134 -18.85 20.23 -21.77
N LYS A 135 -19.56 21.23 -22.30
CA LYS A 135 -19.15 21.91 -23.51
C LYS A 135 -17.80 22.61 -23.38
N PHE A 136 -17.51 23.22 -22.22
CA PHE A 136 -16.22 23.85 -21.96
C PHE A 136 -15.08 22.85 -21.97
N ARG A 137 -15.25 21.67 -21.34
CA ARG A 137 -14.26 20.59 -21.34
C ARG A 137 -13.99 20.03 -22.74
N GLU A 138 -14.96 20.08 -23.65
CA GLU A 138 -14.84 19.58 -25.01
C GLU A 138 -14.32 20.62 -26.00
N THR A 139 -14.39 21.90 -25.68
CA THR A 139 -14.09 22.98 -26.65
C THR A 139 -12.94 23.90 -26.24
N ASN A 140 -12.57 23.93 -24.97
CA ASN A 140 -11.50 24.83 -24.52
C ASN A 140 -10.12 24.29 -24.93
N PRO A 141 -9.32 25.04 -25.72
CA PRO A 141 -8.03 24.56 -26.22
C PRO A 141 -7.03 24.17 -25.13
N ASN A 142 -7.03 24.87 -23.99
CA ASN A 142 -6.13 24.55 -22.88
C ASN A 142 -6.53 23.23 -22.20
N VAL A 143 -7.83 23.02 -21.97
CA VAL A 143 -8.35 21.77 -21.41
C VAL A 143 -8.07 20.59 -22.35
N LEU A 144 -8.31 20.76 -23.64
CA LEU A 144 -8.06 19.73 -24.64
C LEU A 144 -6.57 19.33 -24.72
N ARG A 145 -5.68 20.32 -24.66
CA ARG A 145 -4.24 20.07 -24.67
C ARG A 145 -3.78 19.29 -23.43
N GLU A 146 -4.20 19.73 -22.24
CA GLU A 146 -3.82 19.02 -20.99
C GLU A 146 -4.47 17.62 -20.94
N LYS A 147 -5.69 17.46 -21.46
CA LYS A 147 -6.36 16.16 -21.57
C LYS A 147 -5.62 15.20 -22.51
N ALA A 148 -5.23 15.67 -23.69
CA ALA A 148 -4.45 14.87 -24.64
C ALA A 148 -3.10 14.44 -24.04
N HIS A 149 -2.42 15.33 -23.32
CA HIS A 149 -1.20 15.01 -22.62
C HIS A 149 -1.41 14.00 -21.48
N TYR A 150 -2.49 14.15 -20.71
CA TYR A 150 -2.88 13.17 -19.70
C TYR A 150 -3.08 11.79 -20.30
N GLU A 151 -3.86 11.69 -21.39
CA GLU A 151 -4.17 10.44 -22.08
C GLU A 151 -2.89 9.77 -22.64
N GLU A 152 -1.99 10.55 -23.22
CA GLU A 152 -0.70 10.06 -23.70
C GLU A 152 0.12 9.42 -22.58
N VAL A 153 0.34 10.15 -21.49
CA VAL A 153 1.14 9.69 -20.35
C VAL A 153 0.47 8.50 -19.66
N HIS A 154 -0.84 8.56 -19.44
CA HIS A 154 -1.63 7.50 -18.82
C HIS A 154 -1.58 6.20 -19.63
N ASN A 155 -1.75 6.27 -20.95
CA ASN A 155 -1.71 5.09 -21.82
C ASN A 155 -0.31 4.44 -21.82
N ARG A 156 0.76 5.25 -21.83
CA ARG A 156 2.13 4.75 -21.69
C ARG A 156 2.35 4.06 -20.34
N TYR A 157 1.86 4.69 -19.26
CA TYR A 157 1.96 4.15 -17.90
C TYR A 157 1.23 2.81 -17.78
N VAL A 158 -0.02 2.72 -18.24
CA VAL A 158 -0.79 1.47 -18.21
C VAL A 158 -0.13 0.37 -19.05
N ALA A 159 0.40 0.70 -20.22
CA ALA A 159 1.13 -0.25 -21.05
C ALA A 159 2.40 -0.76 -20.37
N ALA A 160 3.17 0.13 -19.73
CA ALA A 160 4.37 -0.22 -18.96
C ALA A 160 4.04 -1.10 -17.75
N GLU A 161 2.93 -0.82 -17.05
CA GLU A 161 2.45 -1.63 -15.93
C GLU A 161 2.08 -3.05 -16.37
N GLN A 162 1.28 -3.18 -17.44
CA GLN A 162 0.85 -4.47 -17.99
C GLN A 162 2.04 -5.31 -18.51
N ALA A 163 3.03 -4.65 -19.12
CA ALA A 163 4.22 -5.29 -19.63
C ALA A 163 5.32 -5.49 -18.56
N ASN A 164 5.12 -4.93 -17.36
CA ASN A 164 6.15 -4.85 -16.31
C ASN A 164 7.47 -4.24 -16.84
N ASP A 165 7.35 -3.18 -17.66
CA ASP A 165 8.48 -2.53 -18.30
C ASP A 165 9.05 -1.42 -17.40
N LEU A 166 10.07 -1.79 -16.64
CA LEU A 166 10.75 -0.89 -15.69
C LEU A 166 11.53 0.23 -16.41
N ALA A 167 11.98 -0.02 -17.63
CA ALA A 167 12.70 0.99 -18.40
C ALA A 167 11.76 2.09 -18.88
N GLU A 168 10.55 1.73 -19.29
CA GLU A 168 9.51 2.68 -19.69
C GLU A 168 9.02 3.55 -18.52
N TYR A 169 8.90 3.01 -17.28
CA TYR A 169 8.65 3.84 -16.10
C TYR A 169 9.67 4.97 -15.96
N LYS A 170 10.96 4.64 -16.08
CA LYS A 170 12.02 5.65 -16.03
C LYS A 170 11.90 6.65 -17.17
N GLN A 171 11.61 6.17 -18.38
CA GLN A 171 11.50 7.03 -19.57
C GLN A 171 10.34 8.03 -19.42
N ILE A 172 9.17 7.57 -18.92
CA ILE A 172 8.04 8.46 -18.62
C ILE A 172 8.45 9.54 -17.60
N ILE A 173 9.15 9.17 -16.53
CA ILE A 173 9.62 10.13 -15.50
C ILE A 173 10.52 11.20 -16.10
N LEU A 174 11.42 10.80 -17.01
CA LEU A 174 12.35 11.73 -17.68
C LEU A 174 11.64 12.62 -18.68
N ASP A 175 10.80 12.06 -19.56
CA ASP A 175 10.08 12.78 -20.61
C ASP A 175 9.10 13.80 -20.02
N CYS A 176 8.36 13.40 -18.99
CA CYS A 176 7.46 14.29 -18.25
C CYS A 176 8.19 15.31 -17.37
N GLY A 177 9.52 15.20 -17.27
CA GLY A 177 10.32 16.12 -16.49
C GLY A 177 10.05 16.07 -15.00
N ILE A 178 9.64 14.92 -14.47
CA ILE A 178 9.32 14.74 -13.05
C ILE A 178 10.60 14.92 -12.23
N VAL A 179 10.54 15.85 -11.29
CA VAL A 179 11.64 16.20 -10.40
C VAL A 179 11.47 15.54 -9.02
N CYS A 180 12.59 15.30 -8.36
CA CYS A 180 12.57 14.83 -6.98
C CYS A 180 11.90 15.86 -6.05
N PRO A 181 10.93 15.48 -5.24
CA PRO A 181 10.22 16.39 -4.33
C PRO A 181 11.12 17.09 -3.31
N ILE A 182 12.29 16.50 -2.99
CA ILE A 182 13.22 17.03 -1.99
C ILE A 182 14.32 17.86 -2.63
N SER A 183 15.03 17.31 -3.64
CA SER A 183 16.18 17.99 -4.26
C SER A 183 15.80 18.87 -5.45
N GLY A 184 14.62 18.71 -6.03
CA GLY A 184 14.19 19.40 -7.24
C GLY A 184 14.95 18.95 -8.52
N THR A 185 15.79 17.92 -8.44
CA THR A 185 16.59 17.46 -9.57
C THR A 185 15.95 16.25 -10.28
N LYS A 186 16.40 15.99 -11.51
CA LYS A 186 15.99 14.85 -12.35
C LYS A 186 17.02 13.72 -12.38
N ASN A 187 17.95 13.71 -11.44
CA ASN A 187 19.07 12.76 -11.42
C ASN A 187 18.61 11.40 -10.84
N TRP A 188 17.88 10.66 -11.67
CA TRP A 188 17.27 9.38 -11.30
C TRP A 188 18.15 8.19 -11.65
N THR A 189 18.08 7.12 -10.86
CA THR A 189 18.65 5.79 -11.15
C THR A 189 17.77 5.04 -12.14
N ASP A 190 18.13 3.79 -12.45
CA ASP A 190 17.20 2.88 -13.09
C ASP A 190 16.12 2.44 -12.09
N VAL A 191 14.93 2.12 -12.62
CA VAL A 191 13.85 1.54 -11.84
C VAL A 191 14.18 0.07 -11.57
N ARG A 192 13.93 -0.38 -10.33
CA ARG A 192 14.15 -1.77 -9.90
C ARG A 192 12.92 -2.28 -9.19
N GLN A 193 12.59 -3.54 -9.41
CA GLN A 193 11.56 -4.20 -8.62
C GLN A 193 12.05 -4.48 -7.21
N PHE A 194 11.18 -4.24 -6.25
CA PHE A 194 11.42 -4.52 -4.86
C PHE A 194 10.28 -5.39 -4.31
N ASN A 195 10.61 -6.62 -3.94
CA ASN A 195 9.62 -7.54 -3.38
C ASN A 195 9.23 -7.12 -1.97
N LEU A 196 7.92 -7.01 -1.73
CA LEU A 196 7.35 -6.58 -0.45
C LEU A 196 7.25 -7.72 0.57
N MET A 197 7.58 -8.95 0.19
CA MET A 197 7.61 -10.06 1.13
C MET A 197 8.94 -10.09 1.89
N PHE A 198 8.86 -10.20 3.22
CA PHE A 198 10.02 -10.60 4.00
C PHE A 198 10.35 -12.07 3.76
N SER A 199 11.62 -12.37 3.46
CA SER A 199 12.13 -13.72 3.34
C SER A 199 13.16 -14.01 4.43
N THR A 200 13.26 -15.29 4.80
CA THR A 200 14.29 -15.81 5.70
C THR A 200 14.69 -17.22 5.26
N GLN A 201 15.78 -17.72 5.80
CA GLN A 201 16.27 -19.07 5.53
C GLN A 201 15.75 -20.04 6.61
N PHE A 202 15.29 -21.22 6.17
CA PHE A 202 14.87 -22.30 7.05
C PHE A 202 15.91 -23.42 7.04
N GLY A 203 16.40 -23.81 8.22
CA GLY A 203 17.41 -24.86 8.35
C GLY A 203 18.84 -24.32 8.51
N SER A 204 19.80 -25.25 8.61
CA SER A 204 21.21 -24.95 8.93
C SER A 204 22.09 -24.67 7.69
N VAL A 205 21.58 -24.92 6.50
CA VAL A 205 22.30 -24.72 5.23
C VAL A 205 21.64 -23.57 4.48
N GLY A 206 22.40 -22.50 4.26
CA GLY A 206 21.97 -21.33 3.49
C GLY A 206 21.93 -21.61 1.99
N ASP A 207 20.91 -22.33 1.56
CA ASP A 207 20.62 -22.64 0.16
C ASP A 207 19.30 -21.98 -0.22
N ASP A 208 19.19 -21.46 -1.43
CA ASP A 208 17.97 -20.80 -1.95
C ASP A 208 16.74 -21.74 -1.91
N SER A 209 16.97 -23.06 -1.93
CA SER A 209 15.90 -24.07 -1.75
C SER A 209 15.21 -24.01 -0.39
N ASN A 210 15.83 -23.38 0.61
CA ASN A 210 15.33 -23.27 1.98
C ASN A 210 14.72 -21.89 2.28
N THR A 211 14.47 -21.08 1.28
CA THR A 211 13.84 -19.77 1.46
C THR A 211 12.38 -19.91 1.84
N ILE A 212 12.00 -19.32 2.97
CA ILE A 212 10.62 -19.18 3.42
C ILE A 212 10.26 -17.71 3.57
N TYR A 213 8.95 -17.43 3.56
CA TYR A 213 8.44 -16.07 3.63
C TYR A 213 7.56 -15.87 4.85
N LEU A 214 7.64 -14.66 5.44
CA LEU A 214 6.62 -14.22 6.38
C LEU A 214 5.38 -13.81 5.58
N ARG A 215 4.20 -14.25 6.03
CA ARG A 215 2.94 -13.95 5.32
C ARG A 215 2.69 -12.45 5.21
N PRO A 216 2.44 -11.90 4.00
CA PRO A 216 2.09 -10.51 3.80
C PRO A 216 0.61 -10.22 4.07
N GLU A 217 -0.20 -11.29 4.16
CA GLU A 217 -1.64 -11.25 4.46
C GLU A 217 -2.11 -12.58 5.04
N THR A 218 -3.32 -12.62 5.59
CA THR A 218 -3.86 -13.80 6.26
C THR A 218 -4.75 -14.67 5.37
N ALA A 219 -5.14 -14.20 4.18
CA ALA A 219 -6.11 -14.87 3.32
C ALA A 219 -5.66 -16.24 2.84
N GLN A 220 -4.38 -16.43 2.47
CA GLN A 220 -3.88 -17.69 1.93
C GLN A 220 -3.96 -18.84 2.92
N GLY A 221 -3.76 -18.57 4.23
CA GLY A 221 -3.97 -19.58 5.26
C GLY A 221 -5.41 -20.11 5.28
N ILE A 222 -6.38 -19.24 5.06
CA ILE A 222 -7.79 -19.63 4.96
C ILE A 222 -8.03 -20.51 3.73
N PHE A 223 -7.48 -20.15 2.57
CA PHE A 223 -7.63 -20.94 1.34
C PHE A 223 -6.96 -22.31 1.44
N VAL A 224 -5.76 -22.37 1.97
CA VAL A 224 -4.99 -23.62 2.14
C VAL A 224 -5.72 -24.57 3.09
N ASP A 225 -6.30 -24.08 4.16
CA ASP A 225 -6.99 -24.88 5.17
C ASP A 225 -8.48 -25.10 4.90
N TYR A 226 -9.02 -24.53 3.82
CA TYR A 226 -10.44 -24.57 3.51
C TYR A 226 -11.04 -26.00 3.58
N ILE A 227 -10.42 -26.96 2.93
CA ILE A 227 -10.90 -28.35 2.89
C ILE A 227 -10.78 -29.03 4.26
N ASN A 228 -9.72 -28.72 5.02
CA ASN A 228 -9.54 -29.23 6.37
C ASN A 228 -10.67 -28.73 7.29
N VAL A 229 -10.96 -27.44 7.23
CA VAL A 229 -12.03 -26.80 8.02
C VAL A 229 -13.40 -27.36 7.62
N GLN A 230 -13.66 -27.47 6.32
CA GLN A 230 -14.94 -28.03 5.83
C GLN A 230 -15.18 -29.44 6.32
N LYS A 231 -14.18 -30.31 6.22
CA LYS A 231 -14.29 -31.73 6.61
C LYS A 231 -14.39 -31.90 8.13
N THR A 232 -13.52 -31.27 8.90
CA THR A 232 -13.48 -31.41 10.35
C THR A 232 -14.66 -30.76 11.04
N GLY A 233 -15.08 -29.59 10.54
CA GLY A 233 -16.26 -28.88 11.01
C GLY A 233 -17.59 -29.40 10.45
N ARG A 234 -17.56 -30.35 9.47
CA ARG A 234 -18.72 -30.83 8.73
C ARG A 234 -19.56 -29.69 8.15
N MET A 235 -18.85 -28.63 7.67
CA MET A 235 -19.48 -27.40 7.19
C MET A 235 -20.15 -27.62 5.84
N LYS A 236 -21.36 -27.05 5.72
CA LYS A 236 -22.10 -27.00 4.45
C LYS A 236 -21.90 -25.63 3.81
N ILE A 237 -21.76 -25.61 2.48
CA ILE A 237 -21.68 -24.35 1.72
C ILE A 237 -23.07 -23.69 1.67
N PRO A 238 -23.19 -22.37 1.89
CA PRO A 238 -22.10 -21.42 2.18
C PRO A 238 -21.68 -21.41 3.64
N PHE A 239 -20.35 -21.30 3.90
CA PHE A 239 -19.79 -21.03 5.23
C PHE A 239 -18.61 -20.08 5.13
N GLY A 240 -18.27 -19.42 6.23
CA GLY A 240 -17.16 -18.49 6.33
C GLY A 240 -16.05 -19.00 7.26
N ILE A 241 -14.83 -18.51 7.01
CA ILE A 241 -13.68 -18.74 7.89
C ILE A 241 -13.13 -17.39 8.31
N ALA A 242 -12.96 -17.17 9.61
CA ALA A 242 -12.40 -15.97 10.18
C ALA A 242 -11.03 -16.22 10.78
N GLN A 243 -10.14 -15.25 10.67
CA GLN A 243 -8.80 -15.30 11.27
C GLN A 243 -8.36 -13.92 11.72
N ILE A 244 -7.67 -13.84 12.85
CA ILE A 244 -6.93 -12.68 13.31
C ILE A 244 -5.46 -13.07 13.38
N GLY A 245 -4.59 -12.31 12.70
CA GLY A 245 -3.17 -12.63 12.73
C GLY A 245 -2.31 -11.47 12.23
N LYS A 246 -1.01 -11.53 12.56
CA LYS A 246 -0.02 -10.57 12.05
C LYS A 246 0.27 -10.83 10.58
N ALA A 247 0.43 -9.75 9.81
CA ALA A 247 0.92 -9.74 8.45
C ALA A 247 2.19 -8.87 8.38
N PHE A 248 3.09 -9.17 7.45
CA PHE A 248 4.41 -8.56 7.37
C PHE A 248 4.67 -8.08 5.95
N ARG A 249 4.92 -6.78 5.77
CA ARG A 249 5.27 -6.20 4.48
C ARG A 249 6.56 -5.42 4.61
N ASN A 250 7.49 -5.65 3.69
CA ASN A 250 8.75 -4.93 3.60
C ASN A 250 8.51 -3.58 2.93
N GLU A 251 7.91 -2.65 3.67
CA GLU A 251 7.53 -1.33 3.18
C GLU A 251 8.76 -0.42 3.14
N ILE A 252 8.97 0.27 1.99
CA ILE A 252 10.12 1.17 1.82
C ILE A 252 9.87 2.52 2.47
N VAL A 253 8.65 3.00 2.40
CA VAL A 253 8.17 4.17 3.11
C VAL A 253 7.11 3.69 4.08
N ALA A 254 7.55 3.20 5.23
CA ALA A 254 6.63 2.96 6.33
C ALA A 254 6.04 4.31 6.73
N ARG A 255 4.93 4.68 6.11
CA ARG A 255 4.11 5.80 6.60
C ARG A 255 3.61 5.38 7.97
N GLN A 256 3.66 6.29 8.94
CA GLN A 256 3.13 6.10 10.31
C GLN A 256 1.63 5.77 10.25
N LYS A 257 1.30 4.57 9.83
CA LYS A 257 -0.05 4.04 9.95
C LYS A 257 -0.05 3.13 11.17
N ILE A 258 -0.54 3.64 12.29
CA ILE A 258 -0.79 2.86 13.52
C ILE A 258 -1.60 1.59 13.25
N ALA A 259 -2.25 1.51 12.09
CA ALA A 259 -3.10 0.39 11.67
C ALA A 259 -2.36 -0.82 11.08
N HIS A 260 -1.05 -0.79 10.91
CA HIS A 260 -0.28 -1.90 10.32
C HIS A 260 0.46 -2.75 11.35
N VAL A 261 -0.01 -2.76 12.57
CA VAL A 261 0.57 -3.61 13.64
C VAL A 261 -0.32 -4.81 13.92
#